data_dc19a140285c8254b519e115fd6506eb
#
_entry.id   dc19a140285c8254b519e115fd6506eb
#
_cell.length_a   1.000
_cell.length_b   1.000
_cell.length_c   1.000
_cell.angle_alpha   90.00
_cell.angle_beta   90.00
_cell.angle_gamma   90.00
#
_symmetry.space_group_name_H-M   'P 1'
#
loop_
_entity.id
_entity.type
_entity.pdbx_description
1 polymer ?
#
loop_
_entity_poly.entity_id
_entity_poly.type
_entity_poly.pdbx_seq_one_letter_code
_entity_poly.pdbx_strand_id
1 'polypeptide(L)'
;ATYAEMIKKIGAKVTVISSDKDLMQLVSKQIRLYDPMKGKFISEADVKEKFGVKPNQVIDVQALAGDSSDNVPGVPGIGIKTASELINQFSTLENLLKNLDSIKQKKRKETLIENSDSAILSKKLVTLKKDVPISESIEALSLKKMDRQKLYTFLRDMEFNRLLSQAISIYGETSFEDKGISKKGNEKFDLKKYKLVTSDKELDRIVEEINSKKYIAVDTE
;
A
#
# COMPACT_ATOMS: atom_id res chain seq x y z
N ALA A 1 7.85 3.67 -10.36
CA ALA A 1 8.78 4.80 -10.62
C ALA A 1 9.22 4.83 -12.08
N THR A 2 9.67 3.71 -12.66
CA THR A 2 10.21 3.64 -14.03
C THR A 2 9.24 4.19 -15.08
N TYR A 3 8.00 3.66 -15.16
CA TYR A 3 6.99 4.19 -16.09
C TYR A 3 6.70 5.68 -15.87
N ALA A 4 6.62 6.12 -14.61
CA ALA A 4 6.36 7.53 -14.30
C ALA A 4 7.45 8.44 -14.86
N GLU A 5 8.71 8.07 -14.71
CA GLU A 5 9.83 8.82 -15.27
C GLU A 5 9.90 8.75 -16.82
N MET A 6 9.56 7.60 -17.42
CA MET A 6 9.49 7.46 -18.88
C MET A 6 8.40 8.37 -19.47
N ILE A 7 7.20 8.33 -18.91
CA ILE A 7 6.06 9.14 -19.34
C ILE A 7 6.32 10.63 -19.14
N LYS A 8 6.97 11.00 -18.03
CA LYS A 8 7.40 12.38 -17.77
C LYS A 8 8.37 12.89 -18.85
N LYS A 9 9.33 12.05 -19.30
CA LYS A 9 10.30 12.42 -20.34
C LYS A 9 9.64 12.78 -21.67
N ILE A 10 8.52 12.17 -22.02
CA ILE A 10 7.74 12.50 -23.22
C ILE A 10 6.74 13.64 -22.98
N GLY A 11 6.79 14.33 -21.84
CA GLY A 11 5.97 15.48 -21.51
C GLY A 11 4.53 15.18 -21.07
N ALA A 12 4.17 13.91 -20.92
CA ALA A 12 2.83 13.52 -20.50
C ALA A 12 2.65 13.60 -18.98
N LYS A 13 1.39 13.66 -18.54
CA LYS A 13 1.00 13.69 -17.12
C LYS A 13 0.81 12.29 -16.58
N VAL A 14 1.27 12.06 -15.36
CA VAL A 14 1.15 10.78 -14.65
C VAL A 14 0.37 10.97 -13.37
N THR A 15 -0.58 10.07 -13.10
CA THR A 15 -1.21 9.93 -11.80
C THR A 15 -0.80 8.57 -11.21
N VAL A 16 -0.07 8.58 -10.11
CA VAL A 16 0.26 7.38 -9.33
C VAL A 16 -0.79 7.20 -8.26
N ILE A 17 -1.47 6.06 -8.23
CA ILE A 17 -2.51 5.75 -7.25
C ILE A 17 -1.87 4.86 -6.17
N SER A 18 -1.61 5.43 -5.01
CA SER A 18 -0.98 4.70 -3.88
C SER A 18 -1.05 5.52 -2.60
N SER A 19 -1.13 4.84 -1.45
CA SER A 19 -0.96 5.43 -0.12
C SER A 19 0.49 5.40 0.38
N ASP A 20 1.40 4.82 -0.41
CA ASP A 20 2.81 4.69 -0.09
C ASP A 20 3.49 6.07 -0.09
N LYS A 21 4.06 6.43 1.07
CA LYS A 21 4.74 7.71 1.29
C LYS A 21 6.03 7.86 0.50
N ASP A 22 6.70 6.76 0.17
CA ASP A 22 7.98 6.78 -0.54
C ASP A 22 7.82 7.26 -1.98
N LEU A 23 6.64 7.04 -2.56
CA LEU A 23 6.31 7.56 -3.88
C LEU A 23 6.19 9.09 -3.93
N MET A 24 6.15 9.77 -2.77
CA MET A 24 6.15 11.23 -2.70
C MET A 24 7.42 11.86 -3.29
N GLN A 25 8.53 11.13 -3.34
CA GLN A 25 9.75 11.56 -4.02
C GLN A 25 9.59 11.72 -5.55
N LEU A 26 8.52 11.19 -6.14
CA LEU A 26 8.22 11.30 -7.58
C LEU A 26 7.38 12.53 -7.92
N VAL A 27 6.75 13.15 -6.93
CA VAL A 27 5.83 14.28 -7.15
C VAL A 27 6.53 15.43 -7.87
N SER A 28 5.89 15.93 -8.91
CA SER A 28 6.40 17.03 -9.74
C SER A 28 5.25 17.66 -10.51
N LYS A 29 5.53 18.65 -11.36
CA LYS A 29 4.52 19.27 -12.24
C LYS A 29 3.80 18.26 -13.14
N GLN A 30 4.47 17.17 -13.56
CA GLN A 30 3.91 16.13 -14.42
C GLN A 30 3.44 14.88 -13.66
N ILE A 31 3.99 14.61 -12.48
CA ILE A 31 3.66 13.42 -11.70
C ILE A 31 2.93 13.84 -10.42
N ARG A 32 1.70 13.38 -10.25
CA ARG A 32 0.91 13.56 -9.03
C ARG A 32 0.57 12.21 -8.42
N LEU A 33 0.43 12.18 -7.09
CA LEU A 33 -0.09 11.00 -6.39
C LEU A 33 -1.56 11.21 -6.06
N TYR A 34 -2.30 10.10 -6.06
CA TYR A 34 -3.64 10.03 -5.49
C TYR A 34 -3.63 8.98 -4.38
N ASP A 35 -3.94 9.40 -3.16
CA ASP A 35 -4.09 8.52 -2.00
C ASP A 35 -5.55 8.03 -1.94
N PRO A 36 -5.84 6.75 -2.29
CA PRO A 36 -7.19 6.22 -2.30
C PRO A 36 -7.78 6.05 -0.90
N MET A 37 -6.93 5.90 0.14
CA MET A 37 -7.39 5.76 1.51
C MET A 37 -7.90 7.10 2.07
N LYS A 38 -7.30 8.22 1.65
CA LYS A 38 -7.69 9.57 2.04
C LYS A 38 -8.59 10.25 1.03
N GLY A 39 -8.78 9.65 -0.16
CA GLY A 39 -9.59 10.22 -1.23
C GLY A 39 -9.03 11.54 -1.79
N LYS A 40 -7.72 11.80 -1.70
CA LYS A 40 -7.13 13.08 -2.10
C LYS A 40 -5.88 12.95 -2.97
N PHE A 41 -5.65 13.98 -3.78
CA PHE A 41 -4.38 14.14 -4.48
C PHE A 41 -3.32 14.69 -3.53
N ILE A 42 -2.10 14.23 -3.71
CA ILE A 42 -0.91 14.69 -2.99
C ILE A 42 -0.12 15.60 -3.93
N SER A 43 0.02 16.86 -3.55
CA SER A 43 0.76 17.89 -4.25
C SER A 43 2.16 18.12 -3.66
N GLU A 44 2.97 18.98 -4.29
CA GLU A 44 4.25 19.41 -3.72
C GLU A 44 4.07 20.12 -2.36
N ALA A 45 2.94 20.81 -2.15
CA ALA A 45 2.62 21.45 -0.87
C ALA A 45 2.38 20.40 0.24
N ASP A 46 1.64 19.33 -0.06
CA ASP A 46 1.42 18.22 0.89
C ASP A 46 2.73 17.50 1.23
N VAL A 47 3.64 17.34 0.25
CA VAL A 47 4.97 16.78 0.49
C VAL A 47 5.78 17.68 1.42
N LYS A 48 5.76 19.00 1.17
CA LYS A 48 6.43 19.98 2.03
C LYS A 48 5.85 20.02 3.44
N GLU A 49 4.54 19.93 3.58
CA GLU A 49 3.87 19.84 4.88
C GLU A 49 4.33 18.60 5.65
N LYS A 50 4.40 17.43 4.98
CA LYS A 50 4.74 16.16 5.61
C LYS A 50 6.23 16.01 5.93
N PHE A 51 7.10 16.36 4.99
CA PHE A 51 8.55 16.13 5.07
C PHE A 51 9.37 17.40 5.32
N GLY A 52 8.77 18.58 5.27
CA GLY A 52 9.44 19.87 5.47
C GLY A 52 10.35 20.31 4.30
N VAL A 53 10.36 19.57 3.19
CA VAL A 53 11.25 19.75 2.03
C VAL A 53 10.50 19.58 0.71
N LYS A 54 11.16 19.87 -0.41
CA LYS A 54 10.63 19.60 -1.75
C LYS A 54 10.65 18.08 -2.06
N PRO A 55 9.83 17.60 -3.02
CA PRO A 55 9.77 16.18 -3.37
C PRO A 55 11.13 15.54 -3.68
N ASN A 56 12.01 16.23 -4.40
CA ASN A 56 13.33 15.73 -4.75
C ASN A 56 14.30 15.60 -3.57
N GLN A 57 13.95 16.15 -2.41
CA GLN A 57 14.75 16.08 -1.17
C GLN A 57 14.16 15.09 -0.14
N VAL A 58 13.01 14.48 -0.43
CA VAL A 58 12.37 13.49 0.47
C VAL A 58 13.30 12.33 0.76
N ILE A 59 14.03 11.87 -0.23
CA ILE A 59 15.03 10.79 -0.10
C ILE A 59 16.06 11.13 0.98
N ASP A 60 16.59 12.36 0.98
CA ASP A 60 17.63 12.79 1.92
C ASP A 60 17.07 12.93 3.35
N VAL A 61 15.83 13.38 3.49
CA VAL A 61 15.13 13.45 4.78
C VAL A 61 14.90 12.04 5.33
N GLN A 62 14.40 11.12 4.52
CA GLN A 62 14.18 9.73 4.92
C GLN A 62 15.50 9.00 5.22
N ALA A 63 16.57 9.30 4.49
CA ALA A 63 17.89 8.76 4.75
C ALA A 63 18.41 9.11 6.16
N LEU A 64 18.10 10.29 6.65
CA LEU A 64 18.47 10.75 7.99
C LEU A 64 17.48 10.28 9.06
N ALA A 65 16.19 10.41 8.81
CA ALA A 65 15.14 10.09 9.78
C ALA A 65 14.91 8.58 9.95
N GLY A 66 15.27 7.79 8.92
CA GLY A 66 14.93 6.38 8.86
C GLY A 66 13.45 6.14 8.59
N ASP A 67 13.09 4.87 8.51
CA ASP A 67 11.72 4.40 8.39
C ASP A 67 11.55 3.04 9.08
N SER A 68 10.89 3.04 10.22
CA SER A 68 10.68 1.81 11.00
C SER A 68 9.74 0.81 10.33
N SER A 69 8.81 1.27 9.49
CA SER A 69 7.90 0.37 8.75
C SER A 69 8.65 -0.47 7.72
N ASP A 70 9.71 0.08 7.12
CA ASP A 70 10.49 -0.56 6.06
C ASP A 70 11.89 -0.98 6.54
N ASN A 71 12.10 -0.95 7.87
CA ASN A 71 13.37 -1.29 8.51
C ASN A 71 14.58 -0.49 7.97
N VAL A 72 14.33 0.79 7.65
CA VAL A 72 15.38 1.72 7.24
C VAL A 72 15.98 2.37 8.49
N PRO A 73 17.29 2.19 8.77
CA PRO A 73 17.86 2.56 10.06
C PRO A 73 17.90 4.07 10.33
N GLY A 74 18.20 4.88 9.30
CA GLY A 74 18.42 6.32 9.49
C GLY A 74 19.62 6.64 10.40
N VAL A 75 19.54 7.79 11.06
CA VAL A 75 20.52 8.26 12.06
C VAL A 75 19.82 8.35 13.42
N PRO A 76 20.32 7.67 14.46
CA PRO A 76 19.69 7.67 15.77
C PRO A 76 19.46 9.08 16.33
N GLY A 77 18.23 9.35 16.82
CA GLY A 77 17.85 10.64 17.38
C GLY A 77 17.58 11.76 16.36
N ILE A 78 17.65 11.47 15.06
CA ILE A 78 17.27 12.40 14.00
C ILE A 78 15.91 12.00 13.43
N GLY A 79 14.85 12.71 13.81
CA GLY A 79 13.52 12.55 13.22
C GLY A 79 13.32 13.49 12.02
N ILE A 80 12.14 13.38 11.37
CA ILE A 80 11.78 14.13 10.15
C ILE A 80 12.03 15.64 10.31
N LYS A 81 11.64 16.25 11.43
CA LYS A 81 11.82 17.69 11.68
C LYS A 81 13.30 18.11 11.64
N THR A 82 14.15 17.40 12.37
CA THR A 82 15.58 17.70 12.38
C THR A 82 16.24 17.39 11.04
N ALA A 83 15.85 16.28 10.40
CA ALA A 83 16.30 15.91 9.07
C ALA A 83 15.96 16.99 8.04
N SER A 84 14.71 17.48 8.05
CA SER A 84 14.29 18.54 7.13
C SER A 84 15.02 19.87 7.36
N GLU A 85 15.28 20.26 8.61
CA GLU A 85 16.10 21.44 8.93
C GLU A 85 17.50 21.33 8.32
N LEU A 86 18.15 20.16 8.51
CA LEU A 86 19.47 19.90 7.95
C LEU A 86 19.47 19.89 6.42
N ILE A 87 18.50 19.24 5.80
CA ILE A 87 18.44 19.19 4.32
C ILE A 87 18.06 20.54 3.72
N ASN A 88 17.24 21.34 4.37
CA ASN A 88 16.98 22.73 3.94
C ASN A 88 18.25 23.60 4.02
N GLN A 89 19.13 23.35 5.01
CA GLN A 89 20.38 24.09 5.17
C GLN A 89 21.46 23.62 4.19
N PHE A 90 21.64 22.32 3.99
CA PHE A 90 22.74 21.72 3.22
C PHE A 90 22.31 21.21 1.83
N SER A 91 21.05 21.25 1.50
CA SER A 91 20.40 20.81 0.25
C SER A 91 20.38 19.31 0.03
N THR A 92 21.44 18.56 0.31
CA THR A 92 21.55 17.12 0.12
C THR A 92 22.29 16.44 1.29
N LEU A 93 22.10 15.14 1.44
CA LEU A 93 22.83 14.34 2.43
C LEU A 93 24.35 14.41 2.20
N GLU A 94 24.80 14.32 0.96
CA GLU A 94 26.24 14.37 0.62
C GLU A 94 26.88 15.70 1.02
N ASN A 95 26.16 16.81 0.79
CA ASN A 95 26.64 18.14 1.19
C ASN A 95 26.63 18.28 2.72
N LEU A 96 25.64 17.74 3.39
CA LEU A 96 25.60 17.69 4.85
C LEU A 96 26.84 16.94 5.41
N LEU A 97 27.11 15.73 4.91
CA LEU A 97 28.21 14.90 5.38
C LEU A 97 29.60 15.52 5.07
N LYS A 98 29.72 16.32 4.01
CA LYS A 98 30.95 17.06 3.71
C LYS A 98 31.15 18.31 4.59
N ASN A 99 30.10 18.82 5.19
CA ASN A 99 30.12 20.09 5.95
C ASN A 99 29.73 19.91 7.43
N LEU A 100 30.02 18.76 8.02
CA LEU A 100 29.67 18.45 9.43
C LEU A 100 30.27 19.45 10.41
N ASP A 101 31.39 20.08 10.07
CA ASP A 101 32.04 21.12 10.89
C ASP A 101 31.17 22.37 11.07
N SER A 102 30.24 22.63 10.15
CA SER A 102 29.31 23.77 10.24
C SER A 102 28.16 23.54 11.21
N ILE A 103 28.03 22.33 11.78
CA ILE A 103 26.96 21.98 12.71
C ILE A 103 27.36 22.47 14.12
N LYS A 104 26.61 23.46 14.64
CA LYS A 104 26.88 24.07 15.95
C LYS A 104 26.65 23.13 17.13
N GLN A 105 25.72 22.17 17.00
CA GLN A 105 25.34 21.24 18.08
C GLN A 105 26.32 20.06 18.10
N LYS A 106 27.26 20.06 19.07
CA LYS A 106 28.31 19.06 19.20
C LYS A 106 27.78 17.61 19.16
N LYS A 107 26.79 17.30 19.99
CA LYS A 107 26.18 15.96 20.04
C LYS A 107 25.60 15.53 18.69
N ARG A 108 24.89 16.41 17.98
CA ARG A 108 24.32 16.12 16.66
C ARG A 108 25.42 15.86 15.63
N LYS A 109 26.50 16.67 15.65
CA LYS A 109 27.67 16.47 14.80
C LYS A 109 28.29 15.10 15.04
N GLU A 110 28.59 14.75 16.30
CA GLU A 110 29.15 13.44 16.68
C GLU A 110 28.26 12.29 16.19
N THR A 111 26.95 12.34 16.45
CA THR A 111 26.00 11.32 16.00
C THR A 111 25.99 11.16 14.47
N LEU A 112 26.07 12.26 13.71
CA LEU A 112 26.13 12.20 12.23
C LEU A 112 27.43 11.62 11.74
N ILE A 113 28.55 11.91 12.38
CA ILE A 113 29.86 11.32 12.04
C ILE A 113 29.82 9.81 12.27
N GLU A 114 29.40 9.37 13.46
CA GLU A 114 29.34 7.95 13.84
C GLU A 114 28.38 7.13 12.96
N ASN A 115 27.31 7.75 12.47
CA ASN A 115 26.25 7.06 11.70
C ASN A 115 26.19 7.48 10.22
N SER A 116 27.29 8.03 9.69
CA SER A 116 27.33 8.45 8.27
C SER A 116 27.07 7.31 7.29
N ASP A 117 27.65 6.13 7.56
CA ASP A 117 27.43 4.93 6.74
C ASP A 117 25.98 4.44 6.80
N SER A 118 25.37 4.52 7.97
CA SER A 118 23.94 4.20 8.15
C SER A 118 23.03 5.15 7.35
N ALA A 119 23.32 6.44 7.32
CA ALA A 119 22.60 7.41 6.51
C ALA A 119 22.76 7.14 5.01
N ILE A 120 23.98 6.81 4.56
CA ILE A 120 24.26 6.46 3.16
C ILE A 120 23.53 5.18 2.74
N LEU A 121 23.54 4.15 3.62
CA LEU A 121 22.80 2.91 3.41
C LEU A 121 21.30 3.20 3.33
N SER A 122 20.77 3.96 4.28
CA SER A 122 19.36 4.37 4.30
C SER A 122 18.96 5.09 3.03
N LYS A 123 19.79 6.01 2.52
CA LYS A 123 19.56 6.69 1.24
C LYS A 123 19.42 5.70 0.09
N LYS A 124 20.29 4.67 0.04
CA LYS A 124 20.18 3.62 -0.99
C LYS A 124 18.89 2.83 -0.87
N LEU A 125 18.46 2.51 0.34
CA LEU A 125 17.23 1.74 0.60
C LEU A 125 15.96 2.51 0.22
N VAL A 126 15.86 3.80 0.57
CA VAL A 126 14.66 4.62 0.28
C VAL A 126 14.62 5.15 -1.15
N THR A 127 15.71 5.10 -1.89
CA THR A 127 15.74 5.60 -3.27
C THR A 127 15.03 4.64 -4.21
N LEU A 128 13.94 5.08 -4.81
CA LEU A 128 13.20 4.29 -5.79
C LEU A 128 14.02 4.01 -7.05
N LYS A 129 14.06 2.76 -7.47
CA LYS A 129 14.68 2.38 -8.73
C LYS A 129 13.81 2.88 -9.90
N LYS A 130 14.42 3.63 -10.82
CA LYS A 130 13.76 4.31 -11.95
C LYS A 130 14.13 3.75 -13.33
N ASP A 131 14.90 2.69 -13.33
CA ASP A 131 15.49 2.02 -14.50
C ASP A 131 15.25 0.49 -14.48
N VAL A 132 14.14 0.07 -13.86
CA VAL A 132 13.75 -1.34 -13.85
C VAL A 132 13.49 -1.80 -15.29
N PRO A 133 14.04 -2.96 -15.74
CA PRO A 133 13.65 -3.54 -17.02
C PRO A 133 12.15 -3.81 -17.06
N ILE A 134 11.48 -3.31 -18.07
CA ILE A 134 10.04 -3.48 -18.28
C ILE A 134 9.83 -4.13 -19.65
N SER A 135 8.91 -5.10 -19.71
CA SER A 135 8.58 -5.83 -20.92
C SER A 135 7.56 -5.09 -21.79
N GLU A 136 6.65 -4.34 -21.16
CA GLU A 136 5.55 -3.70 -21.85
C GLU A 136 5.90 -2.25 -22.24
N SER A 137 5.65 -1.88 -23.49
CA SER A 137 5.80 -0.50 -23.95
C SER A 137 4.67 0.39 -23.40
N ILE A 138 4.88 1.71 -23.35
CA ILE A 138 3.85 2.67 -22.92
C ILE A 138 2.62 2.59 -23.81
N GLU A 139 2.82 2.39 -25.13
CA GLU A 139 1.75 2.28 -26.13
C GLU A 139 0.88 1.03 -25.86
N ALA A 140 1.47 -0.07 -25.42
CA ALA A 140 0.75 -1.30 -25.07
C ALA A 140 -0.17 -1.13 -23.85
N LEU A 141 0.09 -0.13 -23.01
CA LEU A 141 -0.68 0.19 -21.80
C LEU A 141 -1.92 1.06 -22.09
N SER A 142 -2.29 1.25 -23.36
CA SER A 142 -3.50 1.99 -23.72
C SER A 142 -4.74 1.33 -23.12
N LEU A 143 -5.73 2.16 -22.72
CA LEU A 143 -7.00 1.67 -22.20
C LEU A 143 -7.73 0.85 -23.26
N LYS A 144 -7.91 -0.43 -23.02
CA LYS A 144 -8.63 -1.36 -23.92
C LYS A 144 -10.13 -1.28 -23.63
N LYS A 145 -10.94 -1.59 -24.69
CA LYS A 145 -12.38 -1.75 -24.49
C LYS A 145 -12.61 -2.88 -23.49
N MET A 146 -13.41 -2.59 -22.48
CA MET A 146 -13.69 -3.56 -21.43
C MET A 146 -14.53 -4.71 -21.96
N ASP A 147 -14.10 -5.94 -21.68
CA ASP A 147 -14.85 -7.16 -21.88
C ASP A 147 -15.77 -7.39 -20.66
N ARG A 148 -17.02 -6.92 -20.80
CA ARG A 148 -18.01 -7.03 -19.71
C ARG A 148 -18.26 -8.48 -19.32
N GLN A 149 -18.28 -9.39 -20.29
CA GLN A 149 -18.56 -10.80 -20.00
C GLN A 149 -17.46 -11.41 -19.15
N LYS A 150 -16.20 -11.19 -19.49
CA LYS A 150 -15.06 -11.65 -18.68
C LYS A 150 -15.06 -11.05 -17.28
N LEU A 151 -15.34 -9.74 -17.19
CA LEU A 151 -15.42 -9.06 -15.90
C LEU A 151 -16.50 -9.69 -15.00
N TYR A 152 -17.70 -9.86 -15.53
CA TYR A 152 -18.81 -10.39 -14.74
C TYR A 152 -18.62 -11.86 -14.38
N THR A 153 -18.07 -12.67 -15.30
CA THR A 153 -17.70 -14.05 -14.98
C THR A 153 -16.68 -14.08 -13.85
N PHE A 154 -15.61 -13.30 -13.95
CA PHE A 154 -14.61 -13.21 -12.87
C PHE A 154 -15.22 -12.80 -11.53
N LEU A 155 -16.04 -11.72 -11.50
CA LEU A 155 -16.65 -11.25 -10.26
C LEU A 155 -17.61 -12.28 -9.65
N ARG A 156 -18.28 -13.06 -10.49
CA ARG A 156 -19.16 -14.14 -10.05
C ARG A 156 -18.36 -15.33 -9.50
N ASP A 157 -17.33 -15.76 -10.22
CA ASP A 157 -16.47 -16.88 -9.82
C ASP A 157 -15.75 -16.62 -8.50
N MET A 158 -15.45 -15.35 -8.24
CA MET A 158 -14.86 -14.89 -6.98
C MET A 158 -15.92 -14.56 -5.90
N GLU A 159 -17.21 -14.78 -6.18
CA GLU A 159 -18.32 -14.49 -5.27
C GLU A 159 -18.39 -13.00 -4.82
N PHE A 160 -17.86 -12.08 -5.63
CA PHE A 160 -17.87 -10.64 -5.38
C PHE A 160 -19.24 -10.01 -5.74
N ASN A 161 -20.30 -10.46 -5.11
CA ASN A 161 -21.69 -10.11 -5.46
C ASN A 161 -21.96 -8.61 -5.46
N ARG A 162 -21.41 -7.87 -4.48
CA ARG A 162 -21.58 -6.41 -4.41
C ARG A 162 -20.90 -5.71 -5.60
N LEU A 163 -19.69 -6.11 -5.94
CA LEU A 163 -18.95 -5.54 -7.07
C LEU A 163 -19.61 -5.91 -8.39
N LEU A 164 -20.15 -7.12 -8.52
CA LEU A 164 -20.91 -7.54 -9.69
C LEU A 164 -22.15 -6.67 -9.89
N SER A 165 -22.95 -6.44 -8.85
CA SER A 165 -24.11 -5.56 -8.90
C SER A 165 -23.74 -4.13 -9.30
N GLN A 166 -22.67 -3.58 -8.76
CA GLN A 166 -22.14 -2.27 -9.12
C GLN A 166 -21.67 -2.23 -10.58
N ALA A 167 -20.94 -3.25 -11.03
CA ALA A 167 -20.47 -3.33 -12.40
C ALA A 167 -21.62 -3.41 -13.41
N ILE A 168 -22.68 -4.18 -13.11
CA ILE A 168 -23.89 -4.26 -13.93
C ILE A 168 -24.60 -2.90 -13.99
N SER A 169 -24.70 -2.22 -12.85
CA SER A 169 -25.31 -0.87 -12.79
C SER A 169 -24.57 0.16 -13.64
N ILE A 170 -23.24 0.09 -13.69
CA ILE A 170 -22.40 1.05 -14.42
C ILE A 170 -22.34 0.71 -15.92
N TYR A 171 -22.18 -0.56 -16.26
CA TYR A 171 -21.85 -1.00 -17.61
C TYR A 171 -23.01 -1.68 -18.35
N GLY A 172 -24.14 -1.86 -17.68
CA GLY A 172 -25.33 -2.51 -18.23
C GLY A 172 -25.29 -4.03 -18.16
N GLU A 173 -26.44 -4.65 -18.33
CA GLU A 173 -26.57 -6.10 -18.39
C GLU A 173 -25.93 -6.66 -19.67
N THR A 174 -25.45 -7.88 -19.59
CA THR A 174 -25.11 -8.69 -20.76
C THR A 174 -26.02 -9.89 -20.77
N SER A 175 -26.41 -10.35 -21.97
CA SER A 175 -27.08 -11.63 -22.11
C SER A 175 -26.12 -12.74 -21.68
N PHE A 176 -26.18 -13.13 -20.43
CA PHE A 176 -25.51 -14.33 -19.98
C PHE A 176 -26.34 -15.53 -20.48
N GLU A 177 -25.80 -16.28 -21.41
CA GLU A 177 -26.19 -17.68 -21.46
C GLU A 177 -25.71 -18.28 -20.14
N ASP A 178 -26.65 -18.60 -19.28
CA ASP A 178 -26.45 -19.36 -18.05
C ASP A 178 -25.88 -20.74 -18.41
N LYS A 179 -24.59 -20.79 -18.76
CA LYS A 179 -23.89 -22.07 -18.81
C LYS A 179 -23.70 -22.48 -17.35
N GLY A 180 -24.84 -22.98 -16.80
CA GLY A 180 -24.87 -23.87 -15.67
C GLY A 180 -23.89 -23.55 -14.57
N ILE A 181 -24.08 -22.45 -13.84
CA ILE A 181 -23.81 -22.55 -12.43
C ILE A 181 -24.98 -23.36 -11.90
N SER A 182 -24.75 -24.68 -11.80
CA SER A 182 -25.49 -25.43 -10.82
C SER A 182 -25.48 -24.54 -9.58
N LYS A 183 -26.64 -23.95 -9.24
CA LYS A 183 -26.90 -23.58 -7.86
C LYS A 183 -26.39 -24.78 -7.10
N LYS A 184 -25.17 -24.70 -6.54
CA LYS A 184 -24.81 -25.56 -5.42
C LYS A 184 -25.97 -25.31 -4.50
N GLY A 185 -26.85 -26.31 -4.51
CA GLY A 185 -28.19 -26.15 -4.06
C GLY A 185 -28.17 -25.42 -2.75
N ASN A 186 -29.14 -24.57 -2.52
CA ASN A 186 -29.60 -24.44 -1.16
C ASN A 186 -29.63 -25.88 -0.63
N GLU A 187 -28.55 -26.35 -0.02
CA GLU A 187 -28.63 -27.50 0.83
C GLU A 187 -29.76 -27.11 1.77
N LYS A 188 -30.94 -27.66 1.47
CA LYS A 188 -32.09 -27.41 2.33
C LYS A 188 -31.59 -27.83 3.70
N PHE A 189 -31.35 -26.87 4.55
CA PHE A 189 -30.98 -27.15 5.93
C PHE A 189 -31.98 -28.18 6.44
N ASP A 190 -31.51 -29.39 6.61
CA ASP A 190 -32.33 -30.47 7.10
C ASP A 190 -32.49 -30.24 8.62
N LEU A 191 -33.52 -29.49 8.97
CA LEU A 191 -33.83 -29.14 10.35
C LEU A 191 -33.93 -30.40 11.25
N LYS A 192 -34.13 -31.58 10.69
CA LYS A 192 -34.11 -32.85 11.43
C LYS A 192 -32.72 -33.22 11.97
N LYS A 193 -31.68 -32.62 11.43
CA LYS A 193 -30.30 -32.80 11.92
C LYS A 193 -29.93 -31.90 13.08
N TYR A 194 -30.77 -30.91 13.36
CA TYR A 194 -30.57 -29.98 14.47
C TYR A 194 -31.35 -30.47 15.69
N LYS A 195 -30.73 -30.43 16.83
CA LYS A 195 -31.35 -30.86 18.10
C LYS A 195 -31.33 -29.66 19.06
N LEU A 196 -32.49 -29.29 19.52
CA LEU A 196 -32.62 -28.32 20.59
C LEU A 196 -32.46 -29.06 21.93
N VAL A 197 -31.52 -28.62 22.74
CA VAL A 197 -31.23 -29.17 24.06
C VAL A 197 -31.94 -28.33 25.10
N THR A 198 -32.84 -28.95 25.87
CA THR A 198 -33.66 -28.25 26.86
C THR A 198 -33.59 -28.88 28.26
N SER A 199 -32.74 -29.91 28.45
CA SER A 199 -32.58 -30.55 29.73
C SER A 199 -31.12 -30.84 30.09
N ASP A 200 -30.82 -30.82 31.39
CA ASP A 200 -29.46 -31.06 31.89
C ASP A 200 -28.95 -32.46 31.47
N LYS A 201 -29.80 -33.46 31.50
CA LYS A 201 -29.44 -34.83 31.05
C LYS A 201 -29.03 -34.89 29.59
N GLU A 202 -29.67 -34.10 28.73
CA GLU A 202 -29.25 -34.05 27.31
C GLU A 202 -27.98 -33.23 27.13
N LEU A 203 -27.79 -32.19 27.94
CA LEU A 203 -26.56 -31.41 27.95
C LEU A 203 -25.37 -32.31 28.36
N ASP A 204 -25.50 -33.08 29.43
CA ASP A 204 -24.45 -34.00 29.89
C ASP A 204 -24.05 -34.98 28.80
N ARG A 205 -25.03 -35.56 28.09
CA ARG A 205 -24.77 -36.46 26.96
C ARG A 205 -24.00 -35.79 25.84
N ILE A 206 -24.34 -34.54 25.52
CA ILE A 206 -23.63 -33.78 24.47
C ILE A 206 -22.20 -33.48 24.93
N VAL A 207 -22.01 -33.10 26.18
CA VAL A 207 -20.67 -32.87 26.74
C VAL A 207 -19.82 -34.13 26.66
N GLU A 208 -20.38 -35.31 26.97
CA GLU A 208 -19.68 -36.58 26.80
C GLU A 208 -19.34 -36.85 25.32
N GLU A 209 -20.27 -36.61 24.41
CA GLU A 209 -20.05 -36.75 22.98
C GLU A 209 -18.95 -35.81 22.48
N ILE A 210 -18.98 -34.53 22.90
CA ILE A 210 -17.97 -33.52 22.59
C ILE A 210 -16.58 -33.95 23.05
N ASN A 211 -16.48 -34.47 24.28
CA ASN A 211 -15.22 -34.97 24.83
C ASN A 211 -14.63 -36.12 24.03
N SER A 212 -15.46 -36.87 23.31
CA SER A 212 -15.02 -37.96 22.42
C SER A 212 -14.57 -37.46 21.03
N LYS A 213 -14.87 -36.21 20.65
CA LYS A 213 -14.54 -35.62 19.35
C LYS A 213 -13.22 -34.86 19.40
N LYS A 214 -12.53 -34.81 18.29
CA LYS A 214 -11.25 -34.14 18.17
C LYS A 214 -11.39 -32.61 18.02
N TYR A 215 -12.48 -32.17 17.43
CA TYR A 215 -12.79 -30.77 17.16
C TYR A 215 -14.27 -30.50 17.33
N ILE A 216 -14.61 -29.32 17.87
CA ILE A 216 -15.97 -28.82 17.95
C ILE A 216 -15.96 -27.35 17.49
N ALA A 217 -17.06 -26.88 16.97
CA ALA A 217 -17.32 -25.45 16.73
C ALA A 217 -18.39 -24.98 17.72
N VAL A 218 -18.12 -23.85 18.37
CA VAL A 218 -19.08 -23.22 19.31
C VAL A 218 -19.30 -21.80 18.84
N ASP A 219 -20.56 -21.41 18.79
CA ASP A 219 -20.97 -20.03 18.53
C ASP A 219 -21.93 -19.57 19.64
N THR A 220 -21.86 -18.31 20.01
CA THR A 220 -22.69 -17.71 21.06
C THR A 220 -23.32 -16.41 20.53
N GLU A 221 -24.62 -16.32 20.54
CA GLU A 221 -25.37 -15.12 20.22
C GLU A 221 -25.88 -14.41 21.50
#